data_a8f3bf945de4e071b0614bd606e861bf
#
_entry.id   a8f3bf945de4e071b0614bd606e861bf
#
_cell.length_a   1.000
_cell.length_b   1.000
_cell.length_c   1.000
_cell.angle_alpha   90.00
_cell.angle_beta   90.00
_cell.angle_gamma   90.00
#
_symmetry.space_group_name_H-M   'P 1'
#
loop_
_entity.id
_entity.type
_entity.pdbx_description
1 polymer ?
#
loop_
_entity_poly.entity_id
_entity_poly.type
_entity_poly.pdbx_seq_one_letter_code
_entity_poly.pdbx_strand_id
1 'polypeptide(L)'
;MESNEDMADNLLKRYLFASDFDQTLTFNDSGYVLAELVGIPTAEFERKAKGMAKLNLVQQGAELAYLLLHDPEFRARVRKEHLHEVGQRIRLKENIALLYRVLNEGIDGYQFEFYVLSAAPVEVIQSALEGMVPADHIYGTEFRYTAGGEIESIVRATAGYGKVAVLDQLQAELQIGPDHIVYSGDGSSDVHVMLHVNARDGFTIAVSEAKLVSQVASRTVLSRSAVAVLVPIFEDIVHWDRLRIRQFFESYGLLIQEWDRVRTDWLTLRPALVDAGSAPGSPVKKVPGDLTLQ
;
A
#
# COMPACT_ATOMS: atom_id res chain seq x y z
N MET A 1 11.17 -20.72 41.52
CA MET A 1 10.32 -19.53 41.36
C MET A 1 10.88 -18.82 40.15
N GLU A 2 10.37 -19.16 38.97
CA GLU A 2 10.65 -18.41 37.78
C GLU A 2 10.03 -17.04 37.97
N SER A 3 10.79 -16.00 37.67
CA SER A 3 10.37 -14.62 37.89
C SER A 3 9.22 -14.27 36.92
N ASN A 4 8.26 -13.44 37.36
CA ASN A 4 7.16 -12.93 36.52
C ASN A 4 7.65 -12.17 35.27
N GLU A 5 8.92 -11.81 35.21
CA GLU A 5 9.58 -11.19 34.05
C GLU A 5 9.84 -12.20 32.91
N ASP A 6 10.19 -13.47 33.24
CA ASP A 6 10.39 -14.52 32.23
C ASP A 6 9.07 -15.01 31.59
N MET A 7 7.92 -14.81 32.25
CA MET A 7 6.61 -15.14 31.69
C MET A 7 6.04 -14.03 30.78
N ALA A 8 6.46 -12.79 30.94
CA ALA A 8 6.03 -11.68 30.09
C ALA A 8 6.72 -11.68 28.71
N ASP A 9 7.94 -12.24 28.63
CA ASP A 9 8.73 -12.28 27.39
C ASP A 9 8.30 -13.39 26.41
N ASN A 10 7.34 -14.24 26.79
CA ASN A 10 6.88 -15.38 25.99
C ASN A 10 5.46 -15.17 25.42
N LEU A 11 4.91 -13.95 25.50
CA LEU A 11 3.63 -13.62 24.88
C LEU A 11 3.83 -13.30 23.40
N LEU A 12 3.18 -14.08 22.53
CA LEU A 12 3.17 -13.86 21.10
C LEU A 12 2.69 -12.44 20.75
N LYS A 13 3.55 -11.63 20.15
CA LYS A 13 3.20 -10.27 19.69
C LYS A 13 2.50 -10.36 18.34
N ARG A 14 1.19 -10.11 18.35
CA ARG A 14 0.36 -10.19 17.14
C ARG A 14 0.28 -8.83 16.45
N TYR A 15 0.48 -8.84 15.14
CA TYR A 15 0.38 -7.69 14.24
C TYR A 15 -0.63 -7.96 13.13
N LEU A 16 -1.29 -6.93 12.64
CA LEU A 16 -2.03 -6.94 11.39
C LEU A 16 -1.12 -6.36 10.29
N PHE A 17 -0.80 -7.17 9.28
CA PHE A 17 -0.11 -6.69 8.07
C PHE A 17 -1.11 -6.57 6.93
N ALA A 18 -1.40 -5.35 6.50
CA ALA A 18 -2.27 -5.07 5.38
C ALA A 18 -1.46 -4.56 4.18
N SER A 19 -1.68 -5.12 2.99
CA SER A 19 -1.01 -4.73 1.75
C SER A 19 -2.02 -4.26 0.71
N ASP A 20 -1.72 -3.17 0.00
CA ASP A 20 -2.36 -2.91 -1.28
C ASP A 20 -1.97 -3.97 -2.31
N PHE A 21 -2.67 -4.02 -3.46
CA PHE A 21 -2.47 -5.01 -4.51
C PHE A 21 -1.81 -4.42 -5.76
N ASP A 22 -2.50 -3.51 -6.46
CA ASP A 22 -1.99 -2.93 -7.70
C ASP A 22 -0.68 -2.18 -7.46
N GLN A 23 0.34 -2.43 -8.31
CA GLN A 23 1.69 -1.86 -8.20
C GLN A 23 2.41 -2.12 -6.86
N THR A 24 1.73 -2.70 -5.88
CA THR A 24 2.28 -3.13 -4.57
C THR A 24 2.69 -4.60 -4.57
N LEU A 25 1.77 -5.51 -4.84
CA LEU A 25 2.03 -6.95 -5.05
C LEU A 25 2.15 -7.31 -6.54
N THR A 26 1.81 -6.39 -7.42
CA THR A 26 1.89 -6.53 -8.87
C THR A 26 2.85 -5.52 -9.49
N PHE A 27 3.20 -5.73 -10.75
CA PHE A 27 3.93 -4.76 -11.57
C PHE A 27 3.02 -3.88 -12.41
N ASN A 28 1.76 -4.29 -12.59
CA ASN A 28 0.75 -3.58 -13.39
C ASN A 28 -0.39 -3.10 -12.50
N ASP A 29 -1.24 -2.29 -13.09
CA ASP A 29 -2.51 -1.86 -12.52
C ASP A 29 -3.66 -2.62 -13.20
N SER A 30 -4.64 -3.07 -12.41
CA SER A 30 -5.79 -3.87 -12.86
C SER A 30 -6.62 -3.16 -13.92
N GLY A 31 -6.78 -1.84 -13.82
CA GLY A 31 -7.56 -1.05 -14.77
C GLY A 31 -6.93 -1.00 -16.15
N TYR A 32 -5.59 -0.90 -16.24
CA TYR A 32 -4.89 -0.95 -17.53
C TYR A 32 -4.98 -2.33 -18.18
N VAL A 33 -4.79 -3.40 -17.40
CA VAL A 33 -4.90 -4.78 -17.90
C VAL A 33 -6.30 -5.07 -18.38
N LEU A 34 -7.33 -4.61 -17.65
CA LEU A 34 -8.73 -4.76 -18.05
C LEU A 34 -9.04 -3.98 -19.34
N ALA A 35 -8.62 -2.72 -19.43
CA ALA A 35 -8.85 -1.90 -20.62
C ALA A 35 -8.26 -2.57 -21.87
N GLU A 36 -7.03 -3.06 -21.77
CA GLU A 36 -6.39 -3.80 -22.85
C GLU A 36 -7.15 -5.08 -23.22
N LEU A 37 -7.56 -5.87 -22.22
CA LEU A 37 -8.31 -7.10 -22.42
C LEU A 37 -9.61 -6.89 -23.20
N VAL A 38 -10.38 -5.83 -22.84
CA VAL A 38 -11.68 -5.56 -23.47
C VAL A 38 -11.58 -4.64 -24.70
N GLY A 39 -10.37 -4.33 -25.18
CA GLY A 39 -10.11 -3.53 -26.37
C GLY A 39 -10.45 -2.06 -26.19
N ILE A 40 -10.34 -1.51 -25.00
CA ILE A 40 -10.39 -0.07 -24.71
C ILE A 40 -8.95 0.45 -24.73
N PRO A 41 -8.63 1.50 -25.52
CA PRO A 41 -7.28 2.06 -25.51
C PRO A 41 -6.86 2.51 -24.10
N THR A 42 -5.67 2.10 -23.67
CA THR A 42 -5.16 2.45 -22.32
C THR A 42 -5.07 3.96 -22.09
N ALA A 43 -4.73 4.72 -23.14
CA ALA A 43 -4.74 6.19 -23.11
C ALA A 43 -6.14 6.77 -22.85
N GLU A 44 -7.20 6.10 -23.30
CA GLU A 44 -8.58 6.52 -23.04
C GLU A 44 -8.98 6.22 -21.59
N PHE A 45 -8.65 5.03 -21.09
CA PHE A 45 -8.83 4.70 -19.67
C PHE A 45 -8.13 5.72 -18.78
N GLU A 46 -6.85 6.00 -19.05
CA GLU A 46 -6.06 6.97 -18.29
C GLU A 46 -6.67 8.39 -18.34
N ARG A 47 -7.11 8.82 -19.50
CA ARG A 47 -7.77 10.12 -19.67
C ARG A 47 -9.06 10.22 -18.84
N LYS A 48 -9.88 9.16 -18.84
CA LYS A 48 -11.12 9.10 -18.06
C LYS A 48 -10.83 9.10 -16.56
N ALA A 49 -9.91 8.24 -16.09
CA ALA A 49 -9.53 8.13 -14.69
C ALA A 49 -8.92 9.44 -14.14
N LYS A 50 -7.92 10.00 -14.85
CA LYS A 50 -7.31 11.29 -14.48
C LYS A 50 -8.31 12.45 -14.51
N GLY A 51 -9.27 12.42 -15.43
CA GLY A 51 -10.34 13.42 -15.47
C GLY A 51 -11.21 13.40 -14.21
N MET A 52 -11.59 12.24 -13.74
CA MET A 52 -12.36 12.08 -12.49
C MET A 52 -11.56 12.48 -11.26
N ALA A 53 -10.32 12.04 -11.16
CA ALA A 53 -9.42 12.41 -10.06
C ALA A 53 -9.21 13.94 -9.98
N LYS A 54 -8.99 14.61 -11.13
CA LYS A 54 -8.82 16.06 -11.21
C LYS A 54 -10.06 16.85 -10.74
N LEU A 55 -11.24 16.33 -10.99
CA LEU A 55 -12.51 16.95 -10.63
C LEU A 55 -13.03 16.52 -9.25
N ASN A 56 -12.28 15.65 -8.54
CA ASN A 56 -12.71 15.03 -7.27
C ASN A 56 -14.10 14.38 -7.35
N LEU A 57 -14.43 13.77 -8.48
CA LEU A 57 -15.73 13.13 -8.68
C LEU A 57 -15.88 11.84 -7.89
N VAL A 58 -14.77 11.17 -7.60
CA VAL A 58 -14.72 9.92 -6.82
C VAL A 58 -13.53 9.96 -5.87
N GLN A 59 -13.54 9.10 -4.86
CA GLN A 59 -12.34 8.90 -4.03
C GLN A 59 -11.18 8.38 -4.86
N GLN A 60 -9.97 8.79 -4.50
CA GLN A 60 -8.75 8.28 -5.14
C GLN A 60 -8.68 6.75 -5.06
N GLY A 61 -8.49 6.11 -6.21
CA GLY A 61 -8.52 4.67 -6.38
C GLY A 61 -9.90 4.10 -6.76
N ALA A 62 -11.00 4.85 -6.63
CA ALA A 62 -12.34 4.38 -7.01
C ALA A 62 -12.69 4.62 -8.49
N GLU A 63 -11.77 5.16 -9.29
CA GLU A 63 -12.00 5.55 -10.68
C GLU A 63 -12.41 4.35 -11.54
N LEU A 64 -11.72 3.22 -11.39
CA LEU A 64 -12.07 1.99 -12.12
C LEU A 64 -13.48 1.52 -11.75
N ALA A 65 -13.81 1.43 -10.47
CA ALA A 65 -15.12 1.00 -10.03
C ALA A 65 -16.25 1.88 -10.57
N TYR A 66 -16.02 3.20 -10.61
CA TYR A 66 -16.96 4.14 -11.20
C TYR A 66 -17.13 3.94 -12.71
N LEU A 67 -16.04 3.76 -13.45
CA LEU A 67 -16.07 3.49 -14.89
C LEU A 67 -16.83 2.19 -15.19
N LEU A 68 -16.56 1.14 -14.44
CA LEU A 68 -17.24 -0.15 -14.59
C LEU A 68 -18.76 -0.04 -14.42
N LEU A 69 -19.23 0.83 -13.52
CA LEU A 69 -20.64 0.99 -13.24
C LEU A 69 -21.35 2.02 -14.15
N HIS A 70 -20.65 3.10 -14.54
CA HIS A 70 -21.32 4.25 -15.16
C HIS A 70 -20.87 4.56 -16.59
N ASP A 71 -19.65 4.20 -16.98
CA ASP A 71 -19.16 4.48 -18.33
C ASP A 71 -19.81 3.53 -19.36
N PRO A 72 -20.49 4.06 -20.41
CA PRO A 72 -21.19 3.23 -21.37
C PRO A 72 -20.31 2.21 -22.10
N GLU A 73 -19.04 2.56 -22.36
CA GLU A 73 -18.10 1.69 -23.08
C GLU A 73 -17.65 0.52 -22.21
N PHE A 74 -17.28 0.79 -20.94
CA PHE A 74 -16.95 -0.25 -19.97
C PHE A 74 -18.14 -1.16 -19.68
N ARG A 75 -19.31 -0.60 -19.44
CA ARG A 75 -20.54 -1.37 -19.19
C ARG A 75 -20.92 -2.30 -20.34
N ALA A 76 -20.72 -1.84 -21.59
CA ALA A 76 -21.02 -2.66 -22.75
C ALA A 76 -20.08 -3.85 -22.90
N ARG A 77 -18.81 -3.71 -22.50
CA ARG A 77 -17.75 -4.68 -22.79
C ARG A 77 -17.37 -5.56 -21.59
N VAL A 78 -17.43 -5.02 -20.35
CA VAL A 78 -16.94 -5.72 -19.17
C VAL A 78 -18.01 -6.64 -18.59
N ARG A 79 -17.59 -7.85 -18.22
CA ARG A 79 -18.37 -8.85 -17.49
C ARG A 79 -17.51 -9.42 -16.35
N LYS A 80 -18.14 -10.12 -15.41
CA LYS A 80 -17.47 -10.76 -14.28
C LYS A 80 -16.30 -11.64 -14.70
N GLU A 81 -16.45 -12.39 -15.79
CA GLU A 81 -15.43 -13.29 -16.32
C GLU A 81 -14.16 -12.53 -16.74
N HIS A 82 -14.31 -11.33 -17.29
CA HIS A 82 -13.16 -10.49 -17.67
C HIS A 82 -12.35 -10.06 -16.45
N LEU A 83 -13.00 -9.79 -15.31
CA LEU A 83 -12.29 -9.46 -14.07
C LEU A 83 -11.46 -10.66 -13.57
N HIS A 84 -12.01 -11.86 -13.63
CA HIS A 84 -11.25 -13.07 -13.31
C HIS A 84 -10.07 -13.27 -14.27
N GLU A 85 -10.28 -13.06 -15.57
CA GLU A 85 -9.22 -13.18 -16.59
C GLU A 85 -8.11 -12.13 -16.40
N VAL A 86 -8.45 -10.91 -15.97
CA VAL A 86 -7.45 -9.89 -15.59
C VAL A 86 -6.53 -10.41 -14.51
N GLY A 87 -7.07 -11.05 -13.47
CA GLY A 87 -6.27 -11.64 -12.40
C GLY A 87 -5.27 -12.69 -12.91
N GLN A 88 -5.65 -13.50 -13.91
CA GLN A 88 -4.77 -14.48 -14.52
C GLN A 88 -3.66 -13.85 -15.41
N ARG A 89 -3.89 -12.65 -15.93
CA ARG A 89 -2.96 -11.94 -16.82
C ARG A 89 -2.06 -10.94 -16.10
N ILE A 90 -2.47 -10.49 -14.91
CA ILE A 90 -1.71 -9.49 -14.17
C ILE A 90 -0.35 -10.05 -13.74
N ARG A 91 0.69 -9.25 -13.84
CA ARG A 91 2.05 -9.70 -13.54
C ARG A 91 2.36 -9.45 -12.06
N LEU A 92 2.44 -10.54 -11.30
CA LEU A 92 2.75 -10.53 -9.89
C LEU A 92 4.24 -10.24 -9.62
N LYS A 93 4.54 -9.60 -8.50
CA LYS A 93 5.90 -9.57 -7.94
C LYS A 93 6.31 -10.97 -7.48
N GLU A 94 7.60 -11.18 -7.39
CA GLU A 94 8.17 -12.46 -6.95
C GLU A 94 7.91 -12.70 -5.46
N ASN A 95 7.82 -13.96 -5.05
CA ASN A 95 7.84 -14.40 -3.66
C ASN A 95 6.63 -13.96 -2.79
N ILE A 96 5.45 -13.72 -3.36
CA ILE A 96 4.24 -13.37 -2.57
C ILE A 96 3.86 -14.53 -1.64
N ALA A 97 3.84 -15.78 -2.14
CA ALA A 97 3.53 -16.96 -1.33
C ALA A 97 4.52 -17.14 -0.15
N LEU A 98 5.79 -16.80 -0.37
CA LEU A 98 6.79 -16.82 0.69
C LEU A 98 6.52 -15.71 1.72
N LEU A 99 6.19 -14.49 1.28
CA LEU A 99 5.81 -13.39 2.16
C LEU A 99 4.63 -13.78 3.06
N TYR A 100 3.55 -14.29 2.45
CA TYR A 100 2.36 -14.75 3.18
C TYR A 100 2.74 -15.79 4.23
N ARG A 101 3.49 -16.84 3.84
CA ARG A 101 3.90 -17.92 4.74
C ARG A 101 4.73 -17.41 5.91
N VAL A 102 5.78 -16.62 5.64
CA VAL A 102 6.69 -16.11 6.68
C VAL A 102 5.95 -15.25 7.71
N LEU A 103 5.04 -14.38 7.26
CA LEU A 103 4.27 -13.52 8.15
C LEU A 103 3.33 -14.33 9.06
N ASN A 104 2.61 -15.31 8.50
CA ASN A 104 1.65 -16.11 9.26
C ASN A 104 2.29 -17.20 10.14
N GLU A 105 3.43 -17.79 9.74
CA GLU A 105 4.17 -18.74 10.59
C GLU A 105 4.79 -18.04 11.81
N GLY A 106 5.07 -16.75 11.70
CA GLY A 106 5.65 -15.94 12.76
C GLY A 106 7.19 -16.04 12.83
N ILE A 107 7.79 -15.07 13.51
CA ILE A 107 9.24 -14.90 13.62
C ILE A 107 9.57 -14.39 15.01
N ASP A 108 10.39 -15.13 15.79
CA ASP A 108 10.90 -14.70 17.10
C ASP A 108 9.81 -14.18 18.07
N GLY A 109 8.67 -14.86 18.15
CA GLY A 109 7.57 -14.45 19.00
C GLY A 109 6.69 -13.32 18.41
N TYR A 110 6.95 -12.92 17.16
CA TYR A 110 6.08 -12.01 16.39
C TYR A 110 5.27 -12.78 15.37
N GLN A 111 3.98 -12.55 15.27
CA GLN A 111 3.09 -13.10 14.27
C GLN A 111 2.35 -11.97 13.56
N PHE A 112 2.28 -12.06 12.22
CA PHE A 112 1.64 -11.04 11.40
C PHE A 112 0.50 -11.69 10.62
N GLU A 113 -0.73 -11.27 10.87
CA GLU A 113 -1.87 -11.71 10.09
C GLU A 113 -1.94 -10.89 8.80
N PHE A 114 -1.70 -11.55 7.65
CA PHE A 114 -1.59 -10.89 6.36
C PHE A 114 -2.94 -10.76 5.67
N TYR A 115 -3.27 -9.54 5.25
CA TYR A 115 -4.47 -9.21 4.47
C TYR A 115 -4.14 -8.34 3.27
N VAL A 116 -4.94 -8.46 2.20
CA VAL A 116 -4.87 -7.59 1.01
C VAL A 116 -6.06 -6.66 0.99
N LEU A 117 -5.80 -5.34 0.96
CA LEU A 117 -6.80 -4.28 0.93
C LEU A 117 -6.58 -3.41 -0.32
N SER A 118 -7.41 -3.57 -1.34
CA SER A 118 -7.20 -2.88 -2.62
C SER A 118 -8.47 -2.29 -3.22
N ALA A 119 -8.30 -1.22 -3.98
CA ALA A 119 -9.36 -0.63 -4.79
C ALA A 119 -9.73 -1.49 -6.02
N ALA A 120 -8.87 -2.42 -6.42
CA ALA A 120 -9.13 -3.36 -7.49
C ALA A 120 -10.38 -4.22 -7.21
N PRO A 121 -11.08 -4.69 -8.24
CA PRO A 121 -12.16 -5.66 -8.08
C PRO A 121 -11.70 -6.92 -7.33
N VAL A 122 -12.50 -7.40 -6.40
CA VAL A 122 -12.16 -8.58 -5.58
C VAL A 122 -11.89 -9.81 -6.45
N GLU A 123 -12.61 -9.98 -7.55
CA GLU A 123 -12.43 -11.08 -8.51
C GLU A 123 -11.04 -11.07 -9.16
N VAL A 124 -10.51 -9.88 -9.46
CA VAL A 124 -9.13 -9.74 -9.99
C VAL A 124 -8.12 -10.23 -8.97
N ILE A 125 -8.24 -9.77 -7.72
CA ILE A 125 -7.27 -10.06 -6.66
C ILE A 125 -7.30 -11.54 -6.31
N GLN A 126 -8.51 -12.11 -6.12
CA GLN A 126 -8.68 -13.53 -5.79
C GLN A 126 -8.15 -14.44 -6.89
N SER A 127 -8.42 -14.11 -8.17
CA SER A 127 -7.91 -14.88 -9.29
C SER A 127 -6.37 -14.78 -9.41
N ALA A 128 -5.79 -13.61 -9.16
CA ALA A 128 -4.35 -13.42 -9.24
C ALA A 128 -3.58 -14.13 -8.11
N LEU A 129 -4.16 -14.17 -6.91
CA LEU A 129 -3.54 -14.71 -5.69
C LEU A 129 -4.03 -16.11 -5.34
N GLU A 130 -4.73 -16.78 -6.26
CA GLU A 130 -5.23 -18.15 -6.05
C GLU A 130 -4.11 -19.09 -5.63
N GLY A 131 -4.32 -19.85 -4.56
CA GLY A 131 -3.32 -20.76 -3.98
C GLY A 131 -2.15 -20.11 -3.25
N MET A 132 -2.09 -18.77 -3.17
CA MET A 132 -1.06 -18.00 -2.45
C MET A 132 -1.60 -17.31 -1.20
N VAL A 133 -2.80 -16.70 -1.30
CA VAL A 133 -3.47 -16.01 -0.20
C VAL A 133 -4.92 -16.49 -0.13
N PRO A 134 -5.45 -16.85 1.05
CA PRO A 134 -6.84 -17.26 1.22
C PRO A 134 -7.82 -16.15 0.79
N ALA A 135 -8.96 -16.53 0.21
CA ALA A 135 -9.94 -15.59 -0.31
C ALA A 135 -10.56 -14.70 0.79
N ASP A 136 -10.67 -15.20 2.01
CA ASP A 136 -11.16 -14.47 3.20
C ASP A 136 -10.14 -13.47 3.76
N HIS A 137 -8.89 -13.51 3.29
CA HIS A 137 -7.86 -12.51 3.57
C HIS A 137 -7.79 -11.41 2.49
N ILE A 138 -8.71 -11.38 1.52
CA ILE A 138 -8.70 -10.45 0.40
C ILE A 138 -9.93 -9.55 0.44
N TYR A 139 -9.67 -8.24 0.56
CA TYR A 139 -10.68 -7.17 0.54
C TYR A 139 -10.45 -6.26 -0.66
N GLY A 140 -11.23 -6.49 -1.71
CA GLY A 140 -11.27 -5.66 -2.91
C GLY A 140 -12.55 -4.84 -3.00
N THR A 141 -12.71 -4.12 -4.10
CA THR A 141 -14.01 -3.55 -4.47
C THR A 141 -14.96 -4.66 -4.89
N GLU A 142 -16.13 -4.71 -4.28
CA GLU A 142 -17.14 -5.74 -4.50
C GLU A 142 -18.30 -5.22 -5.34
N PHE A 143 -18.72 -6.02 -6.30
CA PHE A 143 -19.83 -5.73 -7.18
C PHE A 143 -20.98 -6.74 -7.02
N ARG A 144 -22.21 -6.27 -7.29
CA ARG A 144 -23.32 -7.13 -7.59
C ARG A 144 -23.42 -7.28 -9.10
N TYR A 145 -23.73 -8.49 -9.55
CA TYR A 145 -23.84 -8.83 -10.95
C TYR A 145 -25.26 -9.27 -11.31
N THR A 146 -25.65 -8.98 -12.56
CA THR A 146 -26.83 -9.59 -13.17
C THR A 146 -26.58 -11.07 -13.48
N ALA A 147 -27.62 -11.80 -13.85
CA ALA A 147 -27.48 -13.19 -14.31
C ALA A 147 -26.58 -13.33 -15.57
N GLY A 148 -26.44 -12.26 -16.34
CA GLY A 148 -25.56 -12.19 -17.52
C GLY A 148 -24.13 -11.76 -17.22
N GLY A 149 -23.73 -11.63 -15.94
CA GLY A 149 -22.39 -11.21 -15.52
C GLY A 149 -22.11 -9.71 -15.66
N GLU A 150 -23.13 -8.89 -15.96
CA GLU A 150 -23.02 -7.43 -16.01
C GLU A 150 -22.95 -6.83 -14.61
N ILE A 151 -22.15 -5.78 -14.42
CA ILE A 151 -22.06 -5.07 -13.14
C ILE A 151 -23.36 -4.26 -12.95
N GLU A 152 -24.10 -4.58 -11.90
CA GLU A 152 -25.36 -3.94 -11.52
C GLU A 152 -25.14 -2.80 -10.53
N SER A 153 -24.32 -3.04 -9.50
CA SER A 153 -24.03 -2.05 -8.46
C SER A 153 -22.70 -2.34 -7.75
N ILE A 154 -22.15 -1.31 -7.11
CA ILE A 154 -21.03 -1.43 -6.17
C ILE A 154 -21.64 -1.79 -4.80
N VAL A 155 -21.18 -2.90 -4.21
CA VAL A 155 -21.56 -3.34 -2.86
C VAL A 155 -20.64 -2.66 -1.83
N ARG A 156 -19.33 -2.67 -2.10
CA ARG A 156 -18.31 -2.03 -1.28
C ARG A 156 -17.17 -1.52 -2.16
N ALA A 157 -16.76 -0.28 -1.94
CA ALA A 157 -15.57 0.30 -2.57
C ALA A 157 -14.42 0.35 -1.55
N THR A 158 -13.39 -0.46 -1.77
CA THR A 158 -12.19 -0.53 -0.90
C THR A 158 -11.11 0.42 -1.44
N ALA A 159 -11.45 1.72 -1.52
CA ALA A 159 -10.56 2.78 -2.02
C ALA A 159 -10.51 3.93 -1.01
N GLY A 160 -9.39 4.61 -0.88
CA GLY A 160 -9.22 5.75 0.01
C GLY A 160 -9.68 5.46 1.44
N TYR A 161 -10.72 6.16 1.91
CA TYR A 161 -11.32 5.90 3.23
C TYR A 161 -11.99 4.51 3.36
N GLY A 162 -12.35 3.88 2.26
CA GLY A 162 -12.84 2.50 2.27
C GLY A 162 -11.79 1.50 2.76
N LYS A 163 -10.51 1.73 2.44
CA LYS A 163 -9.39 0.93 3.00
C LYS A 163 -9.27 1.14 4.52
N VAL A 164 -9.44 2.38 5.00
CA VAL A 164 -9.42 2.69 6.44
C VAL A 164 -10.52 1.93 7.17
N ALA A 165 -11.75 1.96 6.63
CA ALA A 165 -12.88 1.28 7.26
C ALA A 165 -12.67 -0.25 7.35
N VAL A 166 -12.13 -0.87 6.30
CA VAL A 166 -11.79 -2.32 6.32
C VAL A 166 -10.68 -2.60 7.32
N LEU A 167 -9.65 -1.73 7.38
CA LEU A 167 -8.56 -1.89 8.33
C LEU A 167 -9.05 -1.81 9.78
N ASP A 168 -9.88 -0.83 10.11
CA ASP A 168 -10.48 -0.68 11.44
C ASP A 168 -11.40 -1.87 11.80
N GLN A 169 -12.14 -2.39 10.82
CA GLN A 169 -12.94 -3.61 11.00
C GLN A 169 -12.04 -4.80 11.34
N LEU A 170 -11.00 -5.08 10.55
CA LEU A 170 -10.06 -6.17 10.80
C LEU A 170 -9.36 -6.02 12.14
N GLN A 171 -8.91 -4.80 12.48
CA GLN A 171 -8.30 -4.51 13.77
C GLN A 171 -9.21 -4.91 14.94
N ALA A 172 -10.50 -4.56 14.86
CA ALA A 172 -11.49 -4.88 15.87
C ALA A 172 -11.78 -6.39 15.95
N GLU A 173 -11.95 -7.05 14.80
CA GLU A 173 -12.21 -8.50 14.72
C GLU A 173 -11.05 -9.34 15.26
N LEU A 174 -9.82 -8.94 14.93
CA LEU A 174 -8.60 -9.62 15.37
C LEU A 174 -8.15 -9.23 16.78
N GLN A 175 -8.76 -8.19 17.35
CA GLN A 175 -8.39 -7.63 18.66
C GLN A 175 -6.90 -7.23 18.74
N ILE A 176 -6.39 -6.59 17.69
CA ILE A 176 -5.02 -6.11 17.56
C ILE A 176 -4.96 -4.63 17.95
N GLY A 177 -3.92 -4.23 18.70
CA GLY A 177 -3.68 -2.83 19.07
C GLY A 177 -3.43 -1.95 17.83
N PRO A 178 -3.82 -0.66 17.86
CA PRO A 178 -3.63 0.23 16.71
C PRO A 178 -2.15 0.48 16.38
N ASP A 179 -1.27 0.37 17.34
CA ASP A 179 0.20 0.43 17.23
C ASP A 179 0.84 -0.85 16.66
N HIS A 180 0.06 -1.93 16.56
CA HIS A 180 0.46 -3.21 15.98
C HIS A 180 -0.07 -3.40 14.54
N ILE A 181 -0.22 -2.33 13.79
CA ILE A 181 -0.63 -2.37 12.39
C ILE A 181 0.56 -2.03 11.49
N VAL A 182 0.78 -2.86 10.47
CA VAL A 182 1.72 -2.60 9.37
C VAL A 182 0.92 -2.44 8.09
N TYR A 183 1.16 -1.37 7.34
CA TYR A 183 0.52 -1.15 6.05
C TYR A 183 1.55 -0.93 4.95
N SER A 184 1.39 -1.60 3.81
CA SER A 184 2.22 -1.37 2.61
C SER A 184 1.38 -0.94 1.41
N GLY A 185 1.86 0.05 0.64
CA GLY A 185 1.19 0.56 -0.55
C GLY A 185 2.12 1.37 -1.45
N ASP A 186 1.65 1.71 -2.65
CA ASP A 186 2.47 2.37 -3.67
C ASP A 186 2.00 3.78 -4.05
N GLY A 187 0.74 4.11 -3.81
CA GLY A 187 0.10 5.23 -4.50
C GLY A 187 -0.73 6.17 -3.64
N SER A 188 -1.36 7.12 -4.32
CA SER A 188 -2.19 8.15 -3.69
C SER A 188 -3.44 7.57 -3.00
N SER A 189 -3.92 6.41 -3.44
CA SER A 189 -5.04 5.70 -2.80
C SER A 189 -4.71 5.20 -1.39
N ASP A 190 -3.41 5.07 -1.06
CA ASP A 190 -2.92 4.55 0.22
C ASP A 190 -2.64 5.64 1.24
N VAL A 191 -2.55 6.90 0.81
CA VAL A 191 -2.16 8.02 1.69
C VAL A 191 -3.07 8.13 2.90
N HIS A 192 -4.39 7.99 2.71
CA HIS A 192 -5.34 8.09 3.83
C HIS A 192 -5.15 6.98 4.86
N VAL A 193 -4.95 5.75 4.40
CA VAL A 193 -4.72 4.62 5.31
C VAL A 193 -3.35 4.69 5.97
N MET A 194 -2.30 5.13 5.25
CA MET A 194 -0.98 5.34 5.85
C MET A 194 -0.99 6.44 6.92
N LEU A 195 -1.66 7.57 6.66
CA LEU A 195 -1.83 8.63 7.66
C LEU A 195 -2.60 8.13 8.90
N HIS A 196 -3.64 7.32 8.68
CA HIS A 196 -4.43 6.73 9.75
C HIS A 196 -3.62 5.77 10.63
N VAL A 197 -2.77 4.93 10.01
CA VAL A 197 -1.87 4.01 10.70
C VAL A 197 -0.79 4.78 11.46
N ASN A 198 -0.13 5.75 10.81
CA ASN A 198 0.92 6.56 11.45
C ASN A 198 0.40 7.39 12.62
N ALA A 199 -0.83 7.91 12.54
CA ALA A 199 -1.43 8.69 13.63
C ALA A 199 -1.71 7.86 14.91
N ARG A 200 -1.57 6.53 14.80
CA ARG A 200 -1.79 5.58 15.90
C ARG A 200 -0.53 4.76 16.22
N ASP A 201 0.64 5.30 15.88
CA ASP A 201 1.95 4.66 16.13
C ASP A 201 2.16 3.32 15.41
N GLY A 202 1.36 3.01 14.39
CA GLY A 202 1.56 1.88 13.51
C GLY A 202 2.70 2.12 12.50
N PHE A 203 3.02 1.12 11.70
CA PHE A 203 4.17 1.13 10.80
C PHE A 203 3.74 1.10 9.33
N THR A 204 4.30 1.98 8.49
CA THR A 204 3.91 2.10 7.09
C THR A 204 5.11 1.96 6.14
N ILE A 205 4.90 1.25 5.03
CA ILE A 205 5.93 0.95 4.04
C ILE A 205 5.45 1.39 2.65
N ALA A 206 6.13 2.39 2.07
CA ALA A 206 5.96 2.70 0.66
C ALA A 206 6.77 1.72 -0.19
N VAL A 207 6.17 1.20 -1.27
CA VAL A 207 6.86 0.34 -2.24
C VAL A 207 7.06 1.02 -3.60
N SER A 208 7.02 2.34 -3.61
CA SER A 208 7.12 3.22 -4.76
C SER A 208 7.90 4.47 -4.40
N GLU A 209 8.56 5.09 -5.39
CA GLU A 209 9.23 6.39 -5.27
C GLU A 209 8.26 7.59 -5.42
N ALA A 210 6.96 7.32 -5.58
CA ALA A 210 5.97 8.39 -5.70
C ALA A 210 6.06 9.33 -4.49
N LYS A 211 6.32 10.62 -4.76
CA LYS A 211 6.65 11.64 -3.75
C LYS A 211 5.68 11.67 -2.57
N LEU A 212 4.39 11.57 -2.84
CA LEU A 212 3.36 11.69 -1.82
C LEU A 212 3.41 10.53 -0.81
N VAL A 213 3.54 9.31 -1.32
CA VAL A 213 3.57 8.08 -0.50
C VAL A 213 4.88 7.98 0.28
N SER A 214 6.02 8.25 -0.38
CA SER A 214 7.33 8.21 0.27
C SER A 214 7.52 9.27 1.36
N GLN A 215 6.77 10.37 1.31
CA GLN A 215 6.75 11.40 2.36
C GLN A 215 5.92 11.00 3.58
N VAL A 216 4.90 10.16 3.38
CA VAL A 216 3.98 9.74 4.45
C VAL A 216 4.46 8.46 5.13
N ALA A 217 5.00 7.51 4.36
CA ALA A 217 5.42 6.22 4.88
C ALA A 217 6.61 6.33 5.86
N SER A 218 6.62 5.46 6.88
CA SER A 218 7.74 5.32 7.83
C SER A 218 9.01 4.84 7.12
N ARG A 219 8.86 3.97 6.12
CA ARG A 219 9.96 3.41 5.31
C ARG A 219 9.56 3.30 3.84
N THR A 220 10.54 3.32 2.96
CA THR A 220 10.36 3.04 1.53
C THR A 220 11.23 1.86 1.13
N VAL A 221 10.64 0.90 0.40
CA VAL A 221 11.30 -0.31 -0.09
C VAL A 221 11.04 -0.47 -1.58
N LEU A 222 12.08 -0.43 -2.38
CA LEU A 222 11.99 -0.65 -3.83
C LEU A 222 12.53 -2.04 -4.16
N SER A 223 11.67 -2.91 -4.66
CA SER A 223 12.07 -4.28 -5.03
C SER A 223 11.11 -4.90 -6.04
N ARG A 224 11.63 -5.87 -6.80
CA ARG A 224 10.83 -6.77 -7.64
C ARG A 224 10.21 -7.92 -6.85
N SER A 225 10.71 -8.16 -5.64
CA SER A 225 10.27 -9.24 -4.75
C SER A 225 9.42 -8.69 -3.60
N ALA A 226 8.25 -9.28 -3.39
CA ALA A 226 7.33 -8.87 -2.33
C ALA A 226 7.93 -9.06 -0.93
N VAL A 227 8.79 -10.06 -0.71
CA VAL A 227 9.43 -10.31 0.60
C VAL A 227 10.38 -9.21 1.03
N ALA A 228 10.75 -8.27 0.15
CA ALA A 228 11.63 -7.16 0.52
C ALA A 228 11.03 -6.26 1.62
N VAL A 229 9.71 -6.22 1.77
CA VAL A 229 9.03 -5.49 2.86
C VAL A 229 9.32 -6.07 4.24
N LEU A 230 9.83 -7.31 4.32
CA LEU A 230 10.27 -7.90 5.59
C LEU A 230 11.52 -7.22 6.15
N VAL A 231 12.35 -6.60 5.30
CA VAL A 231 13.59 -5.94 5.76
C VAL A 231 13.29 -4.85 6.80
N PRO A 232 12.46 -3.82 6.53
CA PRO A 232 12.13 -2.82 7.55
C PRO A 232 11.35 -3.41 8.73
N ILE A 233 10.54 -4.44 8.54
CA ILE A 233 9.84 -5.12 9.64
C ILE A 233 10.86 -5.76 10.59
N PHE A 234 11.86 -6.45 10.04
CA PHE A 234 12.91 -7.08 10.85
C PHE A 234 13.80 -6.05 11.53
N GLU A 235 14.14 -4.93 10.86
CA GLU A 235 14.94 -3.87 11.46
C GLU A 235 14.21 -3.11 12.57
N ASP A 236 12.97 -2.65 12.28
CA ASP A 236 12.29 -1.63 13.09
C ASP A 236 11.26 -2.23 14.08
N ILE A 237 10.73 -3.44 13.82
CA ILE A 237 9.75 -4.12 14.70
C ILE A 237 10.39 -5.28 15.46
N VAL A 238 11.11 -6.18 14.75
CA VAL A 238 11.71 -7.37 15.35
C VAL A 238 13.10 -7.08 15.93
N HIS A 239 13.71 -5.94 15.54
CA HIS A 239 15.02 -5.45 15.98
C HIS A 239 16.20 -6.39 15.66
N TRP A 240 16.15 -7.03 14.47
CA TRP A 240 17.26 -7.81 13.97
C TRP A 240 18.36 -6.93 13.39
N ASP A 241 19.61 -7.36 13.56
CA ASP A 241 20.74 -6.78 12.86
C ASP A 241 20.80 -7.20 11.38
N ARG A 242 21.61 -6.51 10.60
CA ARG A 242 21.77 -6.76 9.17
C ARG A 242 22.31 -8.15 8.84
N LEU A 243 23.16 -8.71 9.69
CA LEU A 243 23.73 -10.03 9.47
C LEU A 243 22.63 -11.09 9.57
N ARG A 244 21.83 -11.03 10.62
CA ARG A 244 20.71 -11.95 10.85
C ARG A 244 19.66 -11.85 9.73
N ILE A 245 19.34 -10.64 9.28
CA ILE A 245 18.42 -10.43 8.15
C ILE A 245 18.97 -11.09 6.88
N ARG A 246 20.28 -10.91 6.55
CA ARG A 246 20.88 -11.60 5.40
C ARG A 246 20.81 -13.11 5.52
N GLN A 247 21.17 -13.67 6.65
CA GLN A 247 21.11 -15.12 6.92
C GLN A 247 19.68 -15.66 6.77
N PHE A 248 18.67 -14.90 7.21
CA PHE A 248 17.28 -15.26 7.00
C PHE A 248 16.95 -15.39 5.52
N PHE A 249 17.25 -14.39 4.69
CA PHE A 249 16.98 -14.46 3.24
C PHE A 249 17.79 -15.57 2.56
N GLU A 250 19.05 -15.76 2.95
CA GLU A 250 19.91 -16.85 2.45
C GLU A 250 19.34 -18.24 2.75
N SER A 251 18.68 -18.42 3.89
CA SER A 251 18.02 -19.69 4.25
C SER A 251 16.87 -20.06 3.31
N TYR A 252 16.30 -19.05 2.61
CA TYR A 252 15.31 -19.23 1.54
C TYR A 252 15.91 -19.19 0.12
N GLY A 253 17.26 -19.23 0.01
CA GLY A 253 17.95 -19.14 -1.29
C GLY A 253 17.92 -17.76 -1.92
N LEU A 254 17.64 -16.70 -1.15
CA LEU A 254 17.57 -15.32 -1.59
C LEU A 254 18.80 -14.55 -1.11
N LEU A 255 19.45 -13.82 -2.01
CA LEU A 255 20.61 -12.98 -1.67
C LEU A 255 20.23 -11.51 -1.75
N ILE A 256 20.47 -10.76 -0.67
CA ILE A 256 20.40 -9.30 -0.69
C ILE A 256 21.69 -8.77 -1.29
N GLN A 257 21.71 -8.51 -2.61
CA GLN A 257 22.89 -8.04 -3.33
C GLN A 257 23.20 -6.57 -3.03
N GLU A 258 22.15 -5.72 -3.08
CA GLU A 258 22.23 -4.29 -2.80
C GLU A 258 21.30 -3.94 -1.63
N TRP A 259 21.82 -3.19 -0.68
CA TRP A 259 21.06 -2.69 0.46
C TRP A 259 21.54 -1.29 0.80
N ASP A 260 21.14 -0.35 -0.04
CA ASP A 260 21.41 1.06 0.15
C ASP A 260 20.26 1.75 0.84
N ARG A 261 20.55 2.37 1.97
CA ARG A 261 19.59 3.21 2.69
C ARG A 261 19.72 4.63 2.17
N VAL A 262 18.98 4.97 1.12
CA VAL A 262 18.88 6.34 0.65
C VAL A 262 17.81 7.06 1.47
N ARG A 263 18.22 7.99 2.34
CA ARG A 263 17.31 8.94 2.96
C ARG A 263 17.22 10.17 2.06
N THR A 264 16.05 10.42 1.49
CA THR A 264 15.77 11.70 0.83
C THR A 264 15.08 12.59 1.84
N ASP A 265 15.79 13.62 2.33
CA ASP A 265 15.21 14.61 3.21
C ASP A 265 14.47 15.66 2.35
N TRP A 266 13.14 15.72 2.48
CA TRP A 266 12.32 16.75 1.88
C TRP A 266 12.20 17.91 2.87
N LEU A 267 12.96 19.01 2.63
CA LEU A 267 12.96 20.16 3.52
C LEU A 267 12.09 21.29 2.95
N THR A 268 11.18 21.79 3.77
CA THR A 268 10.46 23.05 3.50
C THR A 268 10.89 24.08 4.52
N LEU A 269 11.64 25.07 4.08
CA LEU A 269 12.06 26.18 4.92
C LEU A 269 11.03 27.31 4.79
N ARG A 270 10.58 27.84 5.94
CA ARG A 270 9.75 29.04 5.99
C ARG A 270 10.53 30.17 6.63
N PRO A 271 10.30 31.45 6.26
CA PRO A 271 10.84 32.57 7.00
C PRO A 271 10.44 32.46 8.46
N ALA A 272 11.37 32.73 9.38
CA ALA A 272 11.02 32.89 10.78
C ALA A 272 10.00 34.04 10.90
N LEU A 273 8.91 33.81 11.63
CA LEU A 273 8.00 34.88 12.01
C LEU A 273 8.82 35.82 12.89
N VAL A 274 9.12 37.00 12.38
CA VAL A 274 9.67 38.08 13.20
C VAL A 274 8.50 38.58 14.06
N ASP A 275 8.56 38.32 15.36
CA ASP A 275 7.61 38.90 16.31
C ASP A 275 7.57 40.44 16.09
N ALA A 276 6.40 40.95 15.75
CA ALA A 276 6.14 42.36 15.57
C ALA A 276 6.15 43.07 16.95
N GLY A 277 7.29 43.05 17.65
CA GLY A 277 7.44 43.57 19.01
C GLY A 277 8.78 44.21 19.34
N SER A 278 9.72 44.37 18.41
CA SER A 278 10.96 45.11 18.67
C SER A 278 11.16 46.24 17.66
N ALA A 279 11.30 47.44 18.19
CA ALA A 279 11.46 48.72 17.50
C ALA A 279 12.65 48.72 16.50
N PRO A 280 12.64 49.66 15.52
CA PRO A 280 13.57 49.66 14.40
C PRO A 280 14.96 50.19 14.78
N GLY A 281 16.00 49.42 14.49
CA GLY A 281 17.34 49.93 14.65
C GLY A 281 18.41 48.86 14.37
N SER A 282 18.69 48.61 13.11
CA SER A 282 20.04 48.40 12.54
C SER A 282 19.98 47.83 11.11
N PRO A 283 20.77 48.28 10.17
CA PRO A 283 20.65 47.89 8.76
C PRO A 283 21.20 46.50 8.54
N VAL A 284 20.38 45.63 7.95
CA VAL A 284 20.79 44.33 7.44
C VAL A 284 21.76 44.53 6.27
N LYS A 285 22.95 44.03 6.38
CA LYS A 285 23.92 43.93 5.28
C LYS A 285 23.34 43.11 4.15
N LYS A 286 23.17 43.70 2.97
CA LYS A 286 22.88 42.99 1.73
C LYS A 286 24.02 42.03 1.41
N VAL A 287 23.70 40.76 1.25
CA VAL A 287 24.60 39.80 0.63
C VAL A 287 24.49 39.97 -0.90
N PRO A 288 25.60 40.19 -1.63
CA PRO A 288 25.56 40.23 -3.09
C PRO A 288 25.65 38.81 -3.65
N GLY A 289 24.80 38.50 -4.61
CA GLY A 289 24.92 37.24 -5.35
C GLY A 289 23.64 36.85 -6.09
N ASP A 290 23.29 37.60 -7.16
CA ASP A 290 22.49 37.09 -8.25
C ASP A 290 23.20 35.92 -8.92
N LEU A 291 22.63 34.74 -8.88
CA LEU A 291 22.93 33.61 -9.79
C LEU A 291 21.68 33.33 -10.59
N THR A 292 21.54 33.99 -11.70
CA THR A 292 20.69 33.59 -12.83
C THR A 292 21.24 32.29 -13.41
N LEU A 293 20.49 31.21 -13.30
CA LEU A 293 20.67 30.00 -14.10
C LEU A 293 19.83 30.11 -15.36
N GLN A 294 20.49 30.01 -16.49
CA GLN A 294 19.90 29.76 -17.80
C GLN A 294 19.42 28.32 -17.91
#